data_d0b50a199076cfadc08aaf9a6e8c2afe
#
_entry.id   d0b50a199076cfadc08aaf9a6e8c2afe
#
_cell.length_a   1.000
_cell.length_b   1.000
_cell.length_c   1.000
_cell.angle_alpha   90.00
_cell.angle_beta   90.00
_cell.angle_gamma   90.00
#
_symmetry.space_group_name_H-M   'P 1'
#
loop_
_entity.id
_entity.type
_entity.pdbx_description
1 polymer ?
#
loop_
_entity_poly.entity_id
_entity_poly.type
_entity_poly.pdbx_seq_one_letter_code
_entity_poly.pdbx_strand_id
1 'polypeptide(L)'
;MVRPVRFAIISDLHIALPHTIDHKPNRFHLVEVSIPALEQILRSLETQDLDFLMLPGDLTQHGERDNHQWIAQRLQQLPFPAYVVPGNHDIITLTGDHDTIGLTEFPQIYRNFGYSSDRPYYHQTVAPGLHLIGLNSIAFDEAGKQLFSGHVDAAQLDWLSATLAGLKSEWVMVAIHHNVLEHLPDQAHHPMGRRYITQNREALLQRLRQGGVRLIFTGHLHVQDIAQDGNLWEVTTGSLVSYPHPYRILTLTPQPSGHLTLQVESHRVQAVPNWPDLQAASRQWMRDRSVQFMTKFLTCPPFNLPLDKAAFYAPELQDFWANIAAGDIRLDYPQLPA
;
A
#
# COMPACT_ATOMS: atom_id res chain seq x y z
N MET A 1 -21.39 15.07 -2.80
CA MET A 1 -21.58 13.71 -3.33
C MET A 1 -23.08 13.39 -3.31
N VAL A 2 -23.65 12.82 -4.38
CA VAL A 2 -25.11 12.68 -4.56
C VAL A 2 -25.57 11.22 -4.52
N ARG A 3 -24.68 10.26 -4.80
CA ARG A 3 -24.94 8.82 -4.77
C ARG A 3 -23.81 8.08 -4.07
N PRO A 4 -24.02 6.82 -3.67
CA PRO A 4 -22.91 5.97 -3.23
C PRO A 4 -21.82 5.88 -4.31
N VAL A 5 -20.56 5.83 -3.88
CA VAL A 5 -19.39 5.61 -4.73
C VAL A 5 -18.73 4.30 -4.30
N ARG A 6 -18.60 3.37 -5.25
CA ARG A 6 -18.07 2.02 -5.03
C ARG A 6 -16.76 1.84 -5.78
N PHE A 7 -15.70 1.45 -5.10
CA PHE A 7 -14.38 1.30 -5.69
C PHE A 7 -13.62 0.12 -5.09
N ALA A 8 -12.61 -0.35 -5.81
CA ALA A 8 -11.74 -1.43 -5.34
C ALA A 8 -10.34 -0.90 -4.99
N ILE A 9 -9.65 -1.60 -4.09
CA ILE A 9 -8.23 -1.37 -3.78
C ILE A 9 -7.49 -2.71 -3.89
N ILE A 10 -6.38 -2.68 -4.63
CA ILE A 10 -5.39 -3.76 -4.69
C ILE A 10 -4.03 -3.11 -4.46
N SER A 11 -3.25 -3.58 -3.49
CA SER A 11 -1.97 -2.98 -3.13
C SER A 11 -0.82 -3.96 -3.29
N ASP A 12 0.38 -3.40 -3.44
CA ASP A 12 1.63 -4.15 -3.40
C ASP A 12 1.57 -5.36 -4.34
N LEU A 13 1.32 -5.06 -5.62
CA LEU A 13 1.15 -6.04 -6.68
C LEU A 13 2.43 -6.80 -6.99
N HIS A 14 3.57 -6.10 -6.90
CA HIS A 14 4.90 -6.59 -7.23
C HIS A 14 4.90 -7.42 -8.52
N ILE A 15 4.28 -6.88 -9.57
CA ILE A 15 4.22 -7.55 -10.87
C ILE A 15 5.61 -7.92 -11.31
N ALA A 16 5.76 -9.20 -11.69
CA ALA A 16 6.99 -9.75 -12.23
C ALA A 16 6.65 -10.60 -13.46
N LEU A 17 7.09 -10.15 -14.61
CA LEU A 17 7.11 -10.96 -15.83
C LEU A 17 8.08 -12.13 -15.66
N PRO A 18 7.90 -13.27 -16.32
CA PRO A 18 8.75 -14.46 -16.11
C PRO A 18 10.26 -14.20 -16.17
N HIS A 19 10.70 -13.29 -17.04
CA HIS A 19 12.12 -12.94 -17.22
C HIS A 19 12.64 -11.92 -16.20
N THR A 20 11.75 -11.26 -15.43
CA THR A 20 12.12 -10.27 -14.40
C THR A 20 12.08 -10.84 -12.99
N ILE A 21 11.63 -12.09 -12.81
CA ILE A 21 11.51 -12.69 -11.47
C ILE A 21 12.88 -12.78 -10.80
N ASP A 22 13.02 -12.14 -9.64
CA ASP A 22 14.20 -12.30 -8.77
C ASP A 22 14.13 -13.64 -8.03
N HIS A 23 15.01 -14.57 -8.40
CA HIS A 23 15.07 -15.93 -7.84
C HIS A 23 15.90 -16.06 -6.55
N LYS A 24 16.14 -14.97 -5.82
CA LYS A 24 16.87 -15.02 -4.54
C LYS A 24 16.18 -15.95 -3.54
N PRO A 25 16.92 -16.87 -2.87
CA PRO A 25 16.34 -17.89 -1.99
C PRO A 25 15.56 -17.31 -0.79
N ASN A 26 15.95 -16.12 -0.36
CA ASN A 26 15.36 -15.43 0.80
C ASN A 26 14.32 -14.37 0.42
N ARG A 27 13.88 -14.31 -0.85
CA ARG A 27 12.80 -13.42 -1.29
C ARG A 27 11.54 -13.71 -0.49
N PHE A 28 10.95 -12.67 0.11
CA PHE A 28 9.77 -12.81 0.95
C PHE A 28 8.48 -12.89 0.12
N HIS A 29 8.40 -12.12 -0.98
CA HIS A 29 7.22 -12.04 -1.83
C HIS A 29 7.12 -13.24 -2.79
N LEU A 30 5.92 -13.81 -2.91
CA LEU A 30 5.61 -14.89 -3.85
C LEU A 30 5.18 -14.30 -5.20
N VAL A 31 6.12 -13.66 -5.90
CA VAL A 31 5.83 -12.86 -7.11
C VAL A 31 5.38 -13.69 -8.31
N GLU A 32 5.59 -15.00 -8.30
CA GLU A 32 5.10 -15.94 -9.32
C GLU A 32 3.58 -15.90 -9.46
N VAL A 33 2.88 -15.51 -8.39
CA VAL A 33 1.42 -15.40 -8.40
C VAL A 33 0.91 -14.02 -8.76
N SER A 34 1.79 -13.02 -8.94
CA SER A 34 1.41 -11.63 -9.14
C SER A 34 0.45 -11.44 -10.31
N ILE A 35 0.84 -11.89 -11.50
CA ILE A 35 0.02 -11.78 -12.71
C ILE A 35 -1.25 -12.62 -12.62
N PRO A 36 -1.20 -13.94 -12.33
CA PRO A 36 -2.42 -14.74 -12.28
C PRO A 36 -3.40 -14.29 -11.17
N ALA A 37 -2.91 -13.81 -10.04
CA ALA A 37 -3.77 -13.28 -8.98
C ALA A 37 -4.42 -11.95 -9.40
N LEU A 38 -3.64 -11.01 -9.96
CA LEU A 38 -4.17 -9.76 -10.49
C LEU A 38 -5.23 -10.01 -11.55
N GLU A 39 -4.96 -10.86 -12.54
CA GLU A 39 -5.90 -11.19 -13.62
C GLU A 39 -7.20 -11.81 -13.09
N GLN A 40 -7.13 -12.65 -12.06
CA GLN A 40 -8.33 -13.22 -11.45
C GLN A 40 -9.17 -12.14 -10.77
N ILE A 41 -8.53 -11.22 -10.03
CA ILE A 41 -9.23 -10.12 -9.37
C ILE A 41 -9.84 -9.20 -10.42
N LEU A 42 -9.06 -8.74 -11.41
CA LEU A 42 -9.56 -7.81 -12.43
C LEU A 42 -10.75 -8.39 -13.20
N ARG A 43 -10.70 -9.66 -13.62
CA ARG A 43 -11.88 -10.32 -14.24
C ARG A 43 -13.12 -10.32 -13.34
N SER A 44 -12.96 -10.49 -12.04
CA SER A 44 -14.08 -10.40 -11.08
C SER A 44 -14.58 -8.96 -10.95
N LEU A 45 -13.69 -7.98 -10.92
CA LEU A 45 -14.04 -6.57 -10.79
C LEU A 45 -14.71 -6.01 -12.06
N GLU A 46 -14.29 -6.46 -13.25
CA GLU A 46 -14.85 -6.08 -14.55
C GLU A 46 -16.35 -6.40 -14.69
N THR A 47 -16.84 -7.36 -13.91
CA THR A 47 -18.28 -7.73 -13.87
C THR A 47 -19.06 -6.97 -12.81
N GLN A 48 -18.43 -6.08 -12.06
CA GLN A 48 -19.05 -5.32 -10.97
C GLN A 48 -19.23 -3.85 -11.36
N ASP A 49 -20.24 -3.21 -10.78
CA ASP A 49 -20.46 -1.77 -10.95
C ASP A 49 -19.52 -1.00 -10.01
N LEU A 50 -18.34 -0.68 -10.51
CA LEU A 50 -17.31 0.09 -9.81
C LEU A 50 -17.12 1.45 -10.46
N ASP A 51 -16.96 2.47 -9.63
CA ASP A 51 -16.62 3.81 -10.10
C ASP A 51 -15.14 3.92 -10.49
N PHE A 52 -14.25 3.22 -9.76
CA PHE A 52 -12.80 3.19 -10.06
C PHE A 52 -12.06 2.07 -9.30
N LEU A 53 -10.81 1.87 -9.68
CA LEU A 53 -9.80 1.05 -8.99
C LEU A 53 -8.70 1.95 -8.43
N MET A 54 -8.24 1.69 -7.21
CA MET A 54 -7.09 2.38 -6.58
C MET A 54 -5.96 1.39 -6.31
N LEU A 55 -4.74 1.80 -6.61
CA LEU A 55 -3.52 1.00 -6.45
C LEU A 55 -2.49 1.83 -5.66
N PRO A 56 -2.41 1.67 -4.33
CA PRO A 56 -1.57 2.49 -3.47
C PRO A 56 -0.09 2.06 -3.44
N GLY A 57 0.50 1.82 -4.61
CA GLY A 57 1.94 1.61 -4.80
C GLY A 57 2.41 0.17 -4.82
N ASP A 58 3.72 0.01 -5.02
CA ASP A 58 4.43 -1.26 -5.23
C ASP A 58 3.78 -2.09 -6.33
N LEU A 59 3.63 -1.46 -7.49
CA LEU A 59 3.02 -2.05 -8.69
C LEU A 59 3.93 -3.12 -9.31
N THR A 60 5.26 -2.91 -9.23
CA THR A 60 6.29 -3.77 -9.83
C THR A 60 7.22 -4.37 -8.79
N GLN A 61 7.95 -5.43 -9.16
CA GLN A 61 8.85 -6.11 -8.22
C GLN A 61 10.04 -5.23 -7.81
N HIS A 62 10.73 -4.60 -8.77
CA HIS A 62 11.91 -3.76 -8.52
C HIS A 62 12.06 -2.63 -9.56
N GLY A 63 10.95 -1.99 -9.97
CA GLY A 63 10.95 -0.84 -10.88
C GLY A 63 11.24 -1.21 -12.34
N GLU A 64 11.10 -2.48 -12.71
CA GLU A 64 11.42 -2.96 -14.05
C GLU A 64 10.48 -2.33 -15.09
N ARG A 65 11.08 -1.76 -16.13
CA ARG A 65 10.38 -1.04 -17.20
C ARG A 65 9.31 -1.89 -17.88
N ASP A 66 9.63 -3.15 -18.18
CA ASP A 66 8.71 -4.08 -18.82
C ASP A 66 7.50 -4.39 -17.94
N ASN A 67 7.71 -4.51 -16.61
CA ASN A 67 6.62 -4.73 -15.65
C ASN A 67 5.70 -3.51 -15.57
N HIS A 68 6.25 -2.29 -15.56
CA HIS A 68 5.47 -1.04 -15.61
C HIS A 68 4.65 -0.93 -16.90
N GLN A 69 5.25 -1.24 -18.05
CA GLN A 69 4.56 -1.21 -19.33
C GLN A 69 3.42 -2.22 -19.38
N TRP A 70 3.67 -3.44 -18.90
CA TRP A 70 2.67 -4.50 -18.85
C TRP A 70 1.45 -4.08 -18.02
N ILE A 71 1.67 -3.57 -16.80
CA ILE A 71 0.56 -3.19 -15.93
C ILE A 71 -0.18 -1.96 -16.48
N ALA A 72 0.52 -0.96 -17.00
CA ALA A 72 -0.12 0.20 -17.61
C ALA A 72 -1.03 -0.20 -18.79
N GLN A 73 -0.56 -1.11 -19.65
CA GLN A 73 -1.37 -1.66 -20.74
C GLN A 73 -2.58 -2.45 -20.23
N ARG A 74 -2.41 -3.24 -19.16
CA ARG A 74 -3.51 -4.02 -18.58
C ARG A 74 -4.58 -3.11 -17.94
N LEU A 75 -4.17 -2.08 -17.21
CA LEU A 75 -5.09 -1.13 -16.60
C LEU A 75 -5.89 -0.32 -17.64
N GLN A 76 -5.33 -0.04 -18.81
CA GLN A 76 -6.04 0.64 -19.91
C GLN A 76 -7.23 -0.17 -20.47
N GLN A 77 -7.25 -1.48 -20.24
CA GLN A 77 -8.33 -2.36 -20.72
C GLN A 77 -9.54 -2.43 -19.77
N LEU A 78 -9.44 -1.83 -18.59
CA LEU A 78 -10.51 -1.84 -17.60
C LEU A 78 -11.69 -0.99 -18.05
N PRO A 79 -12.94 -1.41 -17.75
CA PRO A 79 -14.15 -0.66 -18.11
C PRO A 79 -14.39 0.55 -17.18
N PHE A 80 -13.56 0.76 -16.17
CA PHE A 80 -13.61 1.85 -15.19
C PHE A 80 -12.22 2.46 -15.01
N PRO A 81 -12.13 3.72 -14.55
CA PRO A 81 -10.85 4.38 -14.29
C PRO A 81 -10.02 3.64 -13.23
N ALA A 82 -8.69 3.71 -13.36
CA ALA A 82 -7.77 3.28 -12.33
C ALA A 82 -6.88 4.47 -11.92
N TYR A 83 -6.49 4.49 -10.63
CA TYR A 83 -5.62 5.52 -10.06
C TYR A 83 -4.47 4.86 -9.31
N VAL A 84 -3.24 5.27 -9.60
CA VAL A 84 -2.04 4.68 -9.02
C VAL A 84 -1.20 5.73 -8.30
N VAL A 85 -0.48 5.33 -7.26
CA VAL A 85 0.62 6.11 -6.67
C VAL A 85 1.89 5.27 -6.67
N PRO A 86 3.09 5.87 -6.65
CA PRO A 86 4.33 5.11 -6.61
C PRO A 86 4.58 4.49 -5.24
N GLY A 87 5.11 3.26 -5.23
CA GLY A 87 5.69 2.60 -4.07
C GLY A 87 7.22 2.53 -4.17
N ASN A 88 7.86 2.08 -3.09
CA ASN A 88 9.33 2.04 -3.04
C ASN A 88 9.94 0.95 -3.94
N HIS A 89 9.16 -0.05 -4.33
CA HIS A 89 9.58 -1.03 -5.33
C HIS A 89 9.40 -0.54 -6.78
N ASP A 90 8.62 0.52 -7.01
CA ASP A 90 8.38 1.05 -8.35
C ASP A 90 9.51 1.94 -8.85
N ILE A 91 10.20 2.64 -7.95
CA ILE A 91 11.23 3.63 -8.29
C ILE A 91 12.43 3.40 -7.38
N ILE A 92 13.27 2.43 -7.74
CA ILE A 92 14.43 2.03 -6.92
C ILE A 92 15.63 2.96 -7.05
N THR A 93 15.70 3.74 -8.13
CA THR A 93 16.73 4.73 -8.40
C THR A 93 16.11 6.05 -8.84
N LEU A 94 16.77 7.17 -8.55
CA LEU A 94 16.23 8.50 -8.86
C LEU A 94 16.04 8.71 -10.38
N THR A 95 17.01 8.30 -11.18
CA THR A 95 17.06 8.59 -12.62
C THR A 95 16.63 7.42 -13.51
N GLY A 96 16.54 6.21 -12.96
CA GLY A 96 16.36 5.00 -13.75
C GLY A 96 17.57 4.63 -14.60
N ASP A 97 17.45 3.56 -15.35
CA ASP A 97 18.44 3.05 -16.30
C ASP A 97 17.75 2.34 -17.49
N HIS A 98 18.48 1.47 -18.21
CA HIS A 98 17.92 0.69 -19.31
C HIS A 98 16.77 -0.24 -18.85
N ASP A 99 16.93 -0.87 -17.69
CA ASP A 99 16.03 -1.93 -17.21
C ASP A 99 14.97 -1.41 -16.23
N THR A 100 15.28 -0.32 -15.51
CA THR A 100 14.40 0.26 -14.47
C THR A 100 14.02 1.70 -14.78
N ILE A 101 12.87 2.13 -14.25
CA ILE A 101 12.41 3.51 -14.41
C ILE A 101 12.91 4.41 -13.27
N GLY A 102 13.01 5.71 -13.56
CA GLY A 102 13.27 6.77 -12.58
C GLY A 102 12.01 7.53 -12.15
N LEU A 103 12.19 8.42 -11.17
CA LEU A 103 11.09 9.18 -10.56
C LEU A 103 10.27 9.98 -11.57
N THR A 104 10.91 10.60 -12.55
CA THR A 104 10.24 11.44 -13.55
C THR A 104 9.52 10.64 -14.64
N GLU A 105 9.88 9.36 -14.82
CA GLU A 105 9.25 8.50 -15.82
C GLU A 105 7.91 7.91 -15.30
N PHE A 106 7.77 7.73 -13.99
CA PHE A 106 6.56 7.15 -13.40
C PHE A 106 5.28 7.91 -13.81
N PRO A 107 5.16 9.25 -13.62
CA PRO A 107 3.98 9.99 -14.05
C PRO A 107 3.76 9.98 -15.58
N GLN A 108 4.81 9.77 -16.37
CA GLN A 108 4.69 9.68 -17.84
C GLN A 108 4.06 8.35 -18.25
N ILE A 109 4.51 7.22 -17.66
CA ILE A 109 3.95 5.89 -17.91
C ILE A 109 2.49 5.80 -17.44
N TYR A 110 2.20 6.38 -16.27
CA TYR A 110 0.88 6.34 -15.65
C TYR A 110 0.04 7.60 -15.88
N ARG A 111 0.27 8.33 -16.98
CA ARG A 111 -0.46 9.58 -17.31
C ARG A 111 -1.98 9.42 -17.28
N ASN A 112 -2.49 8.29 -17.77
CA ASN A 112 -3.92 8.01 -17.79
C ASN A 112 -4.50 7.51 -16.46
N PHE A 113 -3.65 7.38 -15.43
CA PHE A 113 -4.01 6.76 -14.14
C PHE A 113 -3.84 7.74 -12.96
N GLY A 114 -4.19 9.01 -13.20
CA GLY A 114 -4.19 10.08 -12.21
C GLY A 114 -3.30 11.27 -12.58
N TYR A 115 -2.22 11.07 -13.33
CA TYR A 115 -1.20 12.09 -13.60
C TYR A 115 -1.58 12.97 -14.78
N SER A 116 -1.63 14.28 -14.55
CA SER A 116 -1.84 15.31 -15.58
C SER A 116 -0.57 16.14 -15.88
N SER A 117 0.51 15.90 -15.16
CA SER A 117 1.80 16.57 -15.28
C SER A 117 2.94 15.58 -14.99
N ASP A 118 4.19 16.02 -15.09
CA ASP A 118 5.37 15.22 -14.76
C ASP A 118 5.68 15.19 -13.24
N ARG A 119 4.80 15.75 -12.41
CA ARG A 119 4.91 15.64 -10.95
C ARG A 119 4.48 14.27 -10.50
N PRO A 120 5.17 13.62 -9.53
CA PRO A 120 4.82 12.28 -9.03
C PRO A 120 3.64 12.30 -8.05
N TYR A 121 2.80 13.32 -8.10
CA TYR A 121 1.59 13.47 -7.32
C TYR A 121 0.52 14.21 -8.12
N TYR A 122 -0.75 14.00 -7.76
CA TYR A 122 -1.88 14.50 -8.55
C TYR A 122 -3.13 14.73 -7.71
N HIS A 123 -4.11 15.41 -8.33
CA HIS A 123 -5.48 15.55 -7.85
C HIS A 123 -6.44 15.22 -8.98
N GLN A 124 -7.47 14.41 -8.68
CA GLN A 124 -8.53 14.02 -9.61
C GLN A 124 -9.91 14.12 -8.94
N THR A 125 -10.92 14.52 -9.71
CA THR A 125 -12.32 14.39 -9.31
C THR A 125 -12.78 12.99 -9.71
N VAL A 126 -13.02 12.10 -8.73
CA VAL A 126 -13.38 10.69 -8.98
C VAL A 126 -14.89 10.46 -9.01
N ALA A 127 -15.67 11.37 -8.43
CA ALA A 127 -17.13 11.45 -8.52
C ALA A 127 -17.57 12.89 -8.19
N PRO A 128 -18.80 13.31 -8.53
CA PRO A 128 -19.30 14.63 -8.16
C PRO A 128 -19.23 14.87 -6.65
N GLY A 129 -18.45 15.87 -6.22
CA GLY A 129 -18.20 16.21 -4.82
C GLY A 129 -17.24 15.27 -4.07
N LEU A 130 -16.51 14.40 -4.80
CA LEU A 130 -15.51 13.51 -4.23
C LEU A 130 -14.19 13.59 -5.03
N HIS A 131 -13.11 13.87 -4.33
CA HIS A 131 -11.79 14.05 -4.90
C HIS A 131 -10.80 13.02 -4.35
N LEU A 132 -9.86 12.62 -5.20
CA LEU A 132 -8.71 11.79 -4.85
C LEU A 132 -7.43 12.61 -5.05
N ILE A 133 -6.60 12.64 -4.03
CA ILE A 133 -5.22 13.15 -4.10
C ILE A 133 -4.29 11.96 -4.00
N GLY A 134 -3.48 11.74 -5.04
CA GLY A 134 -2.39 10.77 -5.02
C GLY A 134 -1.09 11.47 -4.63
N LEU A 135 -0.44 11.01 -3.57
CA LEU A 135 0.82 11.54 -3.07
C LEU A 135 1.98 10.58 -3.36
N ASN A 136 3.17 11.14 -3.55
CA ASN A 136 4.42 10.40 -3.59
C ASN A 136 5.08 10.43 -2.21
N SER A 137 5.45 9.26 -1.70
CA SER A 137 6.27 9.13 -0.50
C SER A 137 7.66 8.57 -0.77
N ILE A 138 8.04 8.38 -2.04
CA ILE A 138 9.35 7.87 -2.42
C ILE A 138 10.31 9.05 -2.54
N ALA A 139 11.37 9.02 -1.78
CA ALA A 139 12.37 10.07 -1.73
C ALA A 139 13.79 9.50 -1.79
N PHE A 140 14.73 10.36 -2.14
CA PHE A 140 16.13 10.01 -2.35
C PHE A 140 17.02 10.96 -1.56
N ASP A 141 18.17 10.48 -1.15
CA ASP A 141 19.22 11.32 -0.56
C ASP A 141 19.99 12.10 -1.65
N GLU A 142 20.95 12.93 -1.22
CA GLU A 142 21.79 13.74 -2.13
C GLU A 142 22.62 12.89 -3.10
N ALA A 143 22.89 11.63 -2.76
CA ALA A 143 23.61 10.68 -3.61
C ALA A 143 22.67 9.94 -4.59
N GLY A 144 21.38 10.23 -4.58
CA GLY A 144 20.37 9.55 -5.41
C GLY A 144 19.99 8.17 -4.92
N LYS A 145 20.34 7.82 -3.67
CA LYS A 145 19.93 6.57 -3.04
C LYS A 145 18.56 6.73 -2.41
N GLN A 146 17.66 5.77 -2.65
CA GLN A 146 16.34 5.76 -2.08
C GLN A 146 16.38 5.77 -0.54
N LEU A 147 15.57 6.62 0.08
CA LEU A 147 15.41 6.65 1.53
C LEU A 147 14.68 5.40 2.02
N PHE A 148 15.03 4.98 3.23
CA PHE A 148 14.52 3.75 3.83
C PHE A 148 13.05 3.84 4.29
N SER A 149 12.57 5.04 4.60
CA SER A 149 11.20 5.34 5.04
C SER A 149 10.54 6.34 4.08
N GLY A 150 9.23 6.40 4.09
CA GLY A 150 8.50 7.39 3.30
C GLY A 150 8.85 8.83 3.69
N HIS A 151 8.82 9.72 2.70
CA HIS A 151 9.00 11.15 2.92
C HIS A 151 8.21 11.95 1.89
N VAL A 152 7.48 12.96 2.33
CA VAL A 152 6.77 13.92 1.46
C VAL A 152 7.53 15.22 1.48
N ASP A 153 8.06 15.66 0.34
CA ASP A 153 8.88 16.86 0.27
C ASP A 153 8.09 18.16 0.50
N ALA A 154 8.80 19.26 0.77
CA ALA A 154 8.20 20.54 1.10
C ALA A 154 7.34 21.09 -0.06
N ALA A 155 7.79 20.93 -1.31
CA ALA A 155 7.06 21.40 -2.49
C ALA A 155 5.71 20.68 -2.64
N GLN A 156 5.69 19.38 -2.38
CA GLN A 156 4.46 18.58 -2.39
C GLN A 156 3.53 18.94 -1.22
N LEU A 157 4.06 19.18 -0.01
CA LEU A 157 3.28 19.64 1.14
C LEU A 157 2.64 21.01 0.90
N ASP A 158 3.34 21.95 0.25
CA ASP A 158 2.81 23.26 -0.10
C ASP A 158 1.75 23.15 -1.20
N TRP A 159 1.98 22.34 -2.23
CA TRP A 159 1.00 22.03 -3.26
C TRP A 159 -0.26 21.38 -2.66
N LEU A 160 -0.10 20.41 -1.74
CA LEU A 160 -1.21 19.76 -1.05
C LEU A 160 -2.05 20.80 -0.29
N SER A 161 -1.41 21.71 0.44
CA SER A 161 -2.10 22.77 1.19
C SER A 161 -2.91 23.69 0.26
N ALA A 162 -2.32 24.09 -0.86
CA ALA A 162 -2.99 24.93 -1.86
C ALA A 162 -4.17 24.21 -2.52
N THR A 163 -4.00 22.93 -2.86
CA THR A 163 -5.06 22.09 -3.44
C THR A 163 -6.23 21.94 -2.48
N LEU A 164 -5.96 21.56 -1.22
CA LEU A 164 -6.99 21.40 -0.19
C LEU A 164 -7.73 22.71 0.11
N ALA A 165 -7.05 23.85 0.05
CA ALA A 165 -7.69 25.14 0.23
C ALA A 165 -8.75 25.45 -0.84
N GLY A 166 -8.58 24.94 -2.06
CA GLY A 166 -9.57 25.00 -3.14
C GLY A 166 -10.75 24.03 -3.01
N LEU A 167 -10.64 23.01 -2.14
CA LEU A 167 -11.61 21.91 -2.00
C LEU A 167 -12.37 21.90 -0.67
N LYS A 168 -12.42 23.04 0.03
CA LYS A 168 -12.97 23.13 1.41
C LYS A 168 -14.38 22.62 1.60
N SER A 169 -15.20 22.61 0.55
CA SER A 169 -16.60 22.15 0.61
C SER A 169 -16.80 20.75 0.04
N GLU A 170 -15.71 20.09 -0.35
CA GLU A 170 -15.74 18.82 -1.05
C GLU A 170 -15.14 17.70 -0.17
N TRP A 171 -15.50 16.48 -0.47
CA TRP A 171 -14.89 15.31 0.15
C TRP A 171 -13.58 14.97 -0.54
N VAL A 172 -12.53 14.80 0.26
CA VAL A 172 -11.19 14.48 -0.24
C VAL A 172 -10.70 13.19 0.40
N MET A 173 -10.26 12.27 -0.44
CA MET A 173 -9.52 11.06 -0.07
C MET A 173 -8.06 11.23 -0.51
N VAL A 174 -7.15 10.61 0.23
CA VAL A 174 -5.71 10.61 -0.10
C VAL A 174 -5.22 9.19 -0.28
N ALA A 175 -4.48 8.94 -1.36
CA ALA A 175 -3.71 7.71 -1.56
C ALA A 175 -2.21 8.04 -1.45
N ILE A 176 -1.49 7.24 -0.68
CA ILE A 176 -0.04 7.33 -0.49
C ILE A 176 0.49 5.94 -0.13
N HIS A 177 1.70 5.59 -0.53
CA HIS A 177 2.18 4.22 -0.32
C HIS A 177 2.54 3.91 1.13
N HIS A 178 3.43 4.70 1.75
CA HIS A 178 3.85 4.49 3.14
C HIS A 178 2.76 4.94 4.13
N ASN A 179 2.62 4.21 5.24
CA ASN A 179 1.66 4.57 6.29
C ASN A 179 1.89 5.98 6.84
N VAL A 180 0.82 6.64 7.24
CA VAL A 180 0.80 7.95 7.89
C VAL A 180 0.40 7.81 9.36
N LEU A 181 -0.57 6.94 9.65
CA LEU A 181 -0.92 6.51 11.01
C LEU A 181 -0.18 5.24 11.40
N GLU A 182 -0.12 4.95 12.68
CA GLU A 182 0.43 3.69 13.18
C GLU A 182 -0.61 2.59 13.14
N HIS A 183 -0.29 1.48 12.51
CA HIS A 183 -1.07 0.25 12.43
C HIS A 183 -0.57 -0.82 13.40
N LEU A 184 0.66 -0.66 13.89
CA LEU A 184 1.28 -1.52 14.89
C LEU A 184 1.70 -0.66 16.08
N PRO A 185 1.65 -1.19 17.31
CA PRO A 185 2.09 -0.44 18.49
C PRO A 185 3.52 0.08 18.33
N ASP A 186 3.71 1.39 18.59
CA ASP A 186 5.00 2.08 18.52
C ASP A 186 5.73 1.94 17.17
N GLN A 187 4.98 1.83 16.08
CA GLN A 187 5.52 1.59 14.73
C GLN A 187 6.54 2.64 14.31
N ALA A 188 6.29 3.91 14.61
CA ALA A 188 7.17 5.02 14.21
C ALA A 188 8.52 5.02 14.94
N HIS A 189 8.59 4.48 16.14
CA HIS A 189 9.80 4.47 16.96
C HIS A 189 10.52 3.12 16.95
N HIS A 190 9.80 2.03 16.67
CA HIS A 190 10.38 0.70 16.62
C HIS A 190 11.37 0.57 15.45
N PRO A 191 12.61 0.06 15.65
CA PRO A 191 13.64 -0.01 14.60
C PRO A 191 13.23 -0.72 13.32
N MET A 192 12.34 -1.72 13.41
CA MET A 192 11.79 -2.43 12.26
C MET A 192 10.49 -1.82 11.75
N GLY A 193 9.74 -1.09 12.57
CA GLY A 193 8.46 -0.49 12.22
C GLY A 193 8.60 0.80 11.42
N ARG A 194 9.56 1.66 11.80
CA ARG A 194 9.76 3.00 11.21
C ARG A 194 10.00 3.01 9.69
N ARG A 195 10.39 1.88 9.10
CA ARG A 195 10.55 1.76 7.65
C ARG A 195 9.22 1.82 6.89
N TYR A 196 8.14 1.44 7.56
CA TYR A 196 6.82 1.36 6.96
C TYR A 196 6.03 2.66 7.04
N ILE A 197 6.57 3.66 7.78
CA ILE A 197 5.84 4.90 8.04
C ILE A 197 6.49 6.10 7.35
N THR A 198 5.69 7.09 6.99
CA THR A 198 6.16 8.36 6.46
C THR A 198 6.93 9.13 7.54
N GLN A 199 8.22 9.41 7.32
CA GLN A 199 9.13 9.99 8.32
C GLN A 199 8.65 11.35 8.83
N ASN A 200 8.20 12.21 7.93
CA ASN A 200 7.68 13.55 8.25
C ASN A 200 6.14 13.57 8.36
N ARG A 201 5.55 12.47 8.85
CA ARG A 201 4.10 12.28 8.98
C ARG A 201 3.40 13.39 9.75
N GLU A 202 4.03 13.99 10.76
CA GLU A 202 3.40 15.05 11.55
C GLU A 202 3.12 16.30 10.70
N ALA A 203 4.05 16.68 9.82
CA ALA A 203 3.85 17.77 8.88
C ALA A 203 2.73 17.44 7.86
N LEU A 204 2.68 16.19 7.38
CA LEU A 204 1.62 15.72 6.49
C LEU A 204 0.26 15.70 7.21
N LEU A 205 0.18 15.10 8.40
CA LEU A 205 -1.03 15.04 9.22
C LEU A 205 -1.60 16.42 9.51
N GLN A 206 -0.74 17.38 9.83
CA GLN A 206 -1.16 18.77 10.02
C GLN A 206 -1.88 19.33 8.78
N ARG A 207 -1.33 19.13 7.57
CA ARG A 207 -1.94 19.59 6.32
C ARG A 207 -3.26 18.89 6.03
N LEU A 208 -3.30 17.57 6.22
CA LEU A 208 -4.51 16.76 6.01
C LEU A 208 -5.64 17.18 6.94
N ARG A 209 -5.36 17.36 8.23
CA ARG A 209 -6.35 17.82 9.22
C ARG A 209 -6.85 19.23 8.94
N GLN A 210 -5.94 20.16 8.62
CA GLN A 210 -6.30 21.54 8.24
C GLN A 210 -7.16 21.60 6.96
N GLY A 211 -6.89 20.68 6.03
CA GLY A 211 -7.65 20.54 4.78
C GLY A 211 -8.95 19.73 4.93
N GLY A 212 -9.28 19.22 6.11
CA GLY A 212 -10.51 18.46 6.35
C GLY A 212 -10.50 17.04 5.78
N VAL A 213 -9.33 16.50 5.40
CA VAL A 213 -9.19 15.10 4.95
C VAL A 213 -9.54 14.15 6.08
N ARG A 214 -10.28 13.08 5.76
CA ARG A 214 -10.73 12.08 6.73
C ARG A 214 -10.37 10.65 6.36
N LEU A 215 -9.98 10.40 5.11
CA LEU A 215 -9.66 9.06 4.61
C LEU A 215 -8.31 9.07 3.90
N ILE A 216 -7.45 8.16 4.33
CA ILE A 216 -6.16 7.86 3.70
C ILE A 216 -6.17 6.38 3.31
N PHE A 217 -5.58 6.05 2.18
CA PHE A 217 -5.40 4.69 1.68
C PHE A 217 -3.92 4.43 1.45
N THR A 218 -3.43 3.33 2.02
CA THR A 218 -2.01 2.97 1.98
C THR A 218 -1.79 1.49 1.68
N GLY A 219 -0.54 1.13 1.39
CA GLY A 219 -0.04 -0.23 1.27
C GLY A 219 1.19 -0.46 2.14
N HIS A 220 2.27 -0.99 1.56
CA HIS A 220 3.63 -1.09 2.10
C HIS A 220 3.81 -2.01 3.33
N LEU A 221 2.92 -1.94 4.30
CA LEU A 221 3.00 -2.76 5.52
C LEU A 221 2.67 -4.24 5.25
N HIS A 222 1.99 -4.53 4.14
CA HIS A 222 1.50 -5.86 3.77
C HIS A 222 0.53 -6.46 4.81
N VAL A 223 -0.23 -5.62 5.48
CA VAL A 223 -1.22 -5.99 6.49
C VAL A 223 -2.58 -5.39 6.11
N GLN A 224 -3.65 -6.13 6.35
CA GLN A 224 -5.02 -5.62 6.27
C GLN A 224 -5.38 -5.00 7.62
N ASP A 225 -5.48 -3.66 7.68
CA ASP A 225 -5.84 -2.97 8.94
C ASP A 225 -6.51 -1.62 8.67
N ILE A 226 -7.17 -1.08 9.68
CA ILE A 226 -7.77 0.26 9.67
C ILE A 226 -7.40 0.97 10.96
N ALA A 227 -6.55 1.99 10.85
CA ALA A 227 -6.14 2.85 11.95
C ALA A 227 -6.98 4.13 12.00
N GLN A 228 -7.12 4.69 13.20
CA GLN A 228 -7.84 5.94 13.43
C GLN A 228 -7.07 6.86 14.37
N ASP A 229 -7.00 8.15 14.01
CA ASP A 229 -6.52 9.21 14.89
C ASP A 229 -7.46 10.43 14.78
N GLY A 230 -8.26 10.65 15.83
CA GLY A 230 -9.33 11.64 15.82
C GLY A 230 -10.37 11.35 14.73
N ASN A 231 -10.51 12.28 13.79
CA ASN A 231 -11.44 12.16 12.65
C ASN A 231 -10.76 11.63 11.37
N LEU A 232 -9.51 11.26 11.43
CA LEU A 232 -8.75 10.73 10.32
C LEU A 232 -8.68 9.21 10.42
N TRP A 233 -8.98 8.53 9.32
CA TRP A 233 -8.93 7.09 9.17
C TRP A 233 -7.94 6.73 8.09
N GLU A 234 -7.09 5.76 8.35
CA GLU A 234 -6.21 5.17 7.35
C GLU A 234 -6.56 3.70 7.15
N VAL A 235 -6.82 3.35 5.89
CA VAL A 235 -7.08 1.98 5.45
C VAL A 235 -5.83 1.48 4.75
N THR A 236 -5.04 0.62 5.41
CA THR A 236 -3.93 -0.07 4.77
C THR A 236 -4.40 -1.39 4.18
N THR A 237 -3.94 -1.69 2.96
CA THR A 237 -4.30 -2.91 2.23
C THR A 237 -3.06 -3.78 2.09
N GLY A 238 -3.21 -5.08 2.39
CA GLY A 238 -2.13 -6.04 2.32
C GLY A 238 -1.71 -6.37 0.88
N SER A 239 -0.58 -7.03 0.75
CA SER A 239 0.06 -7.30 -0.54
C SER A 239 -0.61 -8.42 -1.33
N LEU A 240 -0.79 -8.21 -2.64
CA LEU A 240 -1.29 -9.20 -3.57
C LEU A 240 -0.40 -10.46 -3.66
N VAL A 241 0.90 -10.32 -3.40
CA VAL A 241 1.90 -11.41 -3.54
C VAL A 241 2.35 -12.00 -2.21
N SER A 242 1.66 -11.66 -1.14
CA SER A 242 1.92 -12.22 0.20
C SER A 242 0.64 -12.78 0.80
N TYR A 243 0.75 -13.80 1.64
CA TYR A 243 -0.39 -14.29 2.41
C TYR A 243 -1.08 -13.14 3.14
N PRO A 244 -2.40 -12.98 3.07
CA PRO A 244 -3.40 -13.85 2.45
C PRO A 244 -3.85 -13.44 1.03
N HIS A 245 -3.06 -12.71 0.23
CA HIS A 245 -3.39 -12.23 -1.13
C HIS A 245 -4.69 -11.41 -1.19
N PRO A 246 -4.78 -10.35 -0.38
CA PRO A 246 -6.03 -9.64 -0.19
C PRO A 246 -6.28 -8.57 -1.26
N TYR A 247 -7.56 -8.20 -1.40
CA TYR A 247 -8.01 -6.96 -2.00
C TYR A 247 -9.27 -6.48 -1.29
N ARG A 248 -9.65 -5.23 -1.49
CA ARG A 248 -10.83 -4.64 -0.85
C ARG A 248 -11.81 -4.09 -1.87
N ILE A 249 -13.10 -4.15 -1.55
CA ILE A 249 -14.15 -3.39 -2.21
C ILE A 249 -14.76 -2.47 -1.17
N LEU A 250 -14.85 -1.18 -1.50
CA LEU A 250 -15.29 -0.14 -0.58
C LEU A 250 -16.50 0.60 -1.15
N THR A 251 -17.41 0.97 -0.28
CA THR A 251 -18.59 1.78 -0.65
C THR A 251 -18.68 2.99 0.28
N LEU A 252 -18.56 4.18 -0.30
CA LEU A 252 -18.82 5.45 0.38
C LEU A 252 -20.26 5.88 0.13
N THR A 253 -21.05 5.98 1.19
CA THR A 253 -22.48 6.35 1.11
C THR A 253 -22.70 7.69 1.82
N PRO A 254 -23.19 8.72 1.11
CA PRO A 254 -23.56 9.98 1.72
C PRO A 254 -24.81 9.80 2.61
N GLN A 255 -24.77 10.38 3.79
CA GLN A 255 -25.86 10.34 4.75
C GLN A 255 -26.61 11.69 4.75
N PRO A 256 -27.92 11.71 5.06
CA PRO A 256 -28.69 12.96 5.17
C PRO A 256 -28.11 13.96 6.19
N SER A 257 -27.38 13.47 7.19
CA SER A 257 -26.69 14.26 8.20
C SER A 257 -25.44 15.00 7.67
N GLY A 258 -25.08 14.83 6.38
CA GLY A 258 -23.85 15.38 5.82
C GLY A 258 -22.58 14.57 6.12
N HIS A 259 -22.72 13.42 6.80
CA HIS A 259 -21.62 12.48 7.02
C HIS A 259 -21.47 11.49 5.84
N LEU A 260 -20.33 10.81 5.76
CA LEU A 260 -20.14 9.64 4.90
C LEU A 260 -20.06 8.37 5.77
N THR A 261 -20.71 7.31 5.31
CA THR A 261 -20.46 5.95 5.80
C THR A 261 -19.51 5.26 4.85
N LEU A 262 -18.42 4.69 5.36
CA LEU A 262 -17.52 3.81 4.64
C LEU A 262 -17.82 2.36 5.02
N GLN A 263 -18.23 1.56 4.03
CA GLN A 263 -18.27 0.10 4.13
C GLN A 263 -17.02 -0.46 3.49
N VAL A 264 -16.36 -1.40 4.16
CA VAL A 264 -15.14 -2.06 3.68
C VAL A 264 -15.39 -3.57 3.63
N GLU A 265 -15.22 -4.15 2.45
CA GLU A 265 -15.31 -5.58 2.21
C GLU A 265 -13.92 -6.12 1.86
N SER A 266 -13.39 -7.05 2.66
CA SER A 266 -12.10 -7.67 2.41
C SER A 266 -12.29 -9.00 1.72
N HIS A 267 -11.57 -9.20 0.62
CA HIS A 267 -11.56 -10.40 -0.21
C HIS A 267 -10.14 -10.98 -0.28
N ARG A 268 -10.02 -12.26 -0.66
CA ARG A 268 -8.74 -12.97 -0.75
C ARG A 268 -8.75 -13.87 -1.98
N VAL A 269 -7.63 -13.90 -2.70
CA VAL A 269 -7.43 -14.88 -3.78
C VAL A 269 -7.20 -16.25 -3.14
N GLN A 270 -8.04 -17.22 -3.45
CA GLN A 270 -7.97 -18.56 -2.83
C GLN A 270 -7.05 -19.51 -3.59
N ALA A 271 -7.05 -19.40 -4.92
CA ALA A 271 -6.27 -20.25 -5.81
C ALA A 271 -5.96 -19.50 -7.10
N VAL A 272 -4.85 -19.84 -7.74
CA VAL A 272 -4.51 -19.43 -9.11
C VAL A 272 -3.97 -20.62 -9.89
N PRO A 273 -3.84 -20.55 -11.24
CA PRO A 273 -3.21 -21.62 -12.00
C PRO A 273 -1.86 -22.02 -11.41
N ASN A 274 -1.60 -23.32 -11.27
CA ASN A 274 -0.44 -23.94 -10.64
C ASN A 274 -0.34 -23.79 -9.09
N TRP A 275 -1.28 -23.07 -8.46
CA TRP A 275 -1.35 -22.89 -7.00
C TRP A 275 -2.78 -23.14 -6.51
N PRO A 276 -3.29 -24.40 -6.57
CA PRO A 276 -4.66 -24.72 -6.17
C PRO A 276 -4.91 -24.47 -4.68
N ASP A 277 -3.88 -24.65 -3.83
CA ASP A 277 -3.91 -24.40 -2.40
C ASP A 277 -3.09 -23.14 -2.04
N LEU A 278 -3.32 -22.02 -2.77
CA LEU A 278 -2.51 -20.81 -2.66
C LEU A 278 -2.42 -20.31 -1.21
N GLN A 279 -3.51 -20.31 -0.47
CA GLN A 279 -3.55 -19.84 0.92
C GLN A 279 -2.61 -20.64 1.82
N ALA A 280 -2.65 -21.96 1.73
CA ALA A 280 -1.76 -22.84 2.52
C ALA A 280 -0.31 -22.71 2.05
N ALA A 281 -0.06 -22.73 0.75
CA ALA A 281 1.28 -22.63 0.17
C ALA A 281 1.95 -21.29 0.50
N SER A 282 1.24 -20.18 0.39
CA SER A 282 1.79 -18.84 0.67
C SER A 282 1.97 -18.60 2.17
N ARG A 283 1.10 -19.14 3.02
CA ARG A 283 1.31 -19.12 4.48
C ARG A 283 2.57 -19.89 4.86
N GLN A 284 2.77 -21.08 4.27
CA GLN A 284 3.99 -21.86 4.51
C GLN A 284 5.23 -21.13 3.96
N TRP A 285 5.13 -20.53 2.76
CA TRP A 285 6.20 -19.71 2.20
C TRP A 285 6.62 -18.57 3.13
N MET A 286 5.67 -17.84 3.71
CA MET A 286 5.91 -16.79 4.67
C MET A 286 6.52 -17.34 5.97
N ARG A 287 5.99 -18.44 6.48
CA ARG A 287 6.48 -19.13 7.67
C ARG A 287 7.95 -19.50 7.55
N ASP A 288 8.34 -20.16 6.44
CA ASP A 288 9.72 -20.62 6.21
C ASP A 288 10.74 -19.46 6.18
N ARG A 289 10.29 -18.25 5.80
CA ARG A 289 11.12 -17.04 5.67
C ARG A 289 11.06 -16.11 6.88
N SER A 290 10.14 -16.36 7.80
CA SER A 290 9.92 -15.50 8.97
C SER A 290 11.00 -15.61 10.03
N VAL A 291 11.72 -16.74 10.13
CA VAL A 291 12.65 -16.98 11.24
C VAL A 291 13.73 -15.90 11.34
N GLN A 292 14.33 -15.49 10.22
CA GLN A 292 15.34 -14.43 10.22
C GLN A 292 14.76 -13.08 10.63
N PHE A 293 13.55 -12.78 10.15
CA PHE A 293 12.82 -11.57 10.51
C PHE A 293 12.47 -11.57 12.01
N MET A 294 11.97 -12.68 12.55
CA MET A 294 11.64 -12.84 13.96
C MET A 294 12.88 -12.78 14.85
N THR A 295 14.00 -13.39 14.42
CA THR A 295 15.29 -13.24 15.14
C THR A 295 15.67 -11.77 15.29
N LYS A 296 15.61 -11.01 14.18
CA LYS A 296 15.90 -9.56 14.22
C LYS A 296 14.89 -8.82 15.10
N PHE A 297 13.62 -9.14 15.03
CA PHE A 297 12.57 -8.54 15.85
C PHE A 297 12.83 -8.71 17.34
N LEU A 298 13.21 -9.91 17.77
CA LEU A 298 13.52 -10.22 19.16
C LEU A 298 14.81 -9.53 19.67
N THR A 299 15.72 -9.14 18.78
CA THR A 299 16.92 -8.36 19.17
C THR A 299 16.64 -6.86 19.33
N CYS A 300 15.47 -6.39 18.92
CA CYS A 300 15.04 -4.99 19.02
C CYS A 300 14.25 -4.74 20.32
N PRO A 301 14.13 -3.47 20.77
CA PRO A 301 13.20 -3.10 21.82
C PRO A 301 11.75 -3.60 21.49
N PRO A 302 10.93 -3.94 22.49
CA PRO A 302 11.23 -3.95 23.93
C PRO A 302 11.98 -5.20 24.41
N PHE A 303 12.18 -6.22 23.55
CA PHE A 303 12.74 -7.52 23.96
C PHE A 303 14.24 -7.46 24.23
N ASN A 304 15.01 -6.83 23.33
CA ASN A 304 16.47 -6.67 23.44
C ASN A 304 17.21 -8.00 23.78
N LEU A 305 16.73 -9.12 23.23
CA LEU A 305 17.38 -10.42 23.50
C LEU A 305 18.75 -10.51 22.86
N PRO A 306 19.73 -11.17 23.52
CA PRO A 306 20.96 -11.59 22.86
C PRO A 306 20.65 -12.46 21.62
N LEU A 307 21.52 -12.37 20.61
CA LEU A 307 21.28 -13.00 19.29
C LEU A 307 21.05 -14.53 19.39
N ASP A 308 21.80 -15.21 20.25
CA ASP A 308 21.66 -16.64 20.50
C ASP A 308 20.26 -17.01 21.07
N LYS A 309 19.77 -16.24 22.03
CA LYS A 309 18.42 -16.39 22.57
C LYS A 309 17.33 -16.02 21.55
N ALA A 310 17.53 -14.93 20.83
CA ALA A 310 16.61 -14.53 19.78
C ALA A 310 16.48 -15.63 18.70
N ALA A 311 17.59 -16.20 18.25
CA ALA A 311 17.61 -17.30 17.29
C ALA A 311 16.97 -18.61 17.85
N PHE A 312 17.06 -18.84 19.15
CA PHE A 312 16.42 -19.98 19.80
C PHE A 312 14.89 -19.86 19.83
N TYR A 313 14.36 -18.66 20.12
CA TYR A 313 12.90 -18.43 20.21
C TYR A 313 12.24 -18.10 18.88
N ALA A 314 12.96 -17.57 17.89
CA ALA A 314 12.38 -17.15 16.61
C ALA A 314 11.55 -18.23 15.89
N PRO A 315 11.92 -19.52 15.89
CA PRO A 315 11.10 -20.57 15.29
C PRO A 315 9.67 -20.68 15.88
N GLU A 316 9.48 -20.37 17.16
CA GLU A 316 8.15 -20.39 17.79
C GLU A 316 7.25 -19.24 17.28
N LEU A 317 7.83 -18.22 16.68
CA LEU A 317 7.14 -17.05 16.14
C LEU A 317 6.94 -17.09 14.62
N GLN A 318 7.16 -18.22 13.96
CA GLN A 318 7.07 -18.36 12.50
C GLN A 318 5.72 -17.91 11.92
N ASP A 319 4.63 -18.17 12.64
CA ASP A 319 3.27 -17.80 12.21
C ASP A 319 2.86 -16.37 12.61
N PHE A 320 3.67 -15.69 13.43
CA PHE A 320 3.30 -14.39 14.01
C PHE A 320 2.98 -13.37 12.92
N TRP A 321 3.86 -13.21 11.93
CA TRP A 321 3.66 -12.24 10.87
C TRP A 321 2.49 -12.61 9.95
N ALA A 322 2.32 -13.89 9.63
CA ALA A 322 1.18 -14.38 8.85
C ALA A 322 -0.15 -14.11 9.58
N ASN A 323 -0.19 -14.25 10.90
CA ASN A 323 -1.40 -13.94 11.68
C ASN A 323 -1.72 -12.44 11.66
N ILE A 324 -0.71 -11.56 11.75
CA ILE A 324 -0.89 -10.12 11.60
C ILE A 324 -1.31 -9.76 10.16
N ALA A 325 -0.62 -10.30 9.16
CA ALA A 325 -0.91 -10.01 7.75
C ALA A 325 -2.33 -10.47 7.34
N ALA A 326 -2.84 -11.53 7.96
CA ALA A 326 -4.21 -12.00 7.74
C ALA A 326 -5.26 -10.91 7.99
N GLY A 327 -4.97 -9.96 8.90
CA GLY A 327 -5.73 -8.74 9.13
C GLY A 327 -7.20 -8.94 9.46
N ASP A 328 -7.91 -7.83 9.56
CA ASP A 328 -9.35 -7.76 9.86
C ASP A 328 -9.73 -8.50 11.17
N ILE A 329 -8.74 -8.85 11.97
CA ILE A 329 -8.90 -9.46 13.29
C ILE A 329 -8.79 -8.32 14.31
N ARG A 330 -9.81 -8.13 15.14
CA ARG A 330 -9.64 -7.39 16.38
C ARG A 330 -8.64 -8.16 17.23
N LEU A 331 -7.40 -7.65 17.28
CA LEU A 331 -6.44 -8.09 18.28
C LEU A 331 -6.92 -7.50 19.62
N ASP A 332 -7.75 -8.24 20.33
CA ASP A 332 -7.94 -8.01 21.77
C ASP A 332 -6.60 -8.35 22.43
N TYR A 333 -5.74 -7.35 22.58
CA TYR A 333 -4.53 -7.52 23.37
C TYR A 333 -4.96 -7.85 24.79
N PRO A 334 -4.58 -9.02 25.34
CA PRO A 334 -4.80 -9.26 26.75
C PRO A 334 -4.07 -8.13 27.50
N GLN A 335 -4.79 -7.42 28.36
CA GLN A 335 -4.16 -6.46 29.26
C GLN A 335 -3.11 -7.22 30.04
N LEU A 336 -1.83 -6.95 29.75
CA LEU A 336 -0.75 -7.48 30.56
C LEU A 336 -0.93 -6.89 31.97
N PRO A 337 -0.95 -7.72 33.03
CA PRO A 337 -0.98 -7.19 34.37
C PRO A 337 0.22 -6.30 34.60
N ALA A 338 -0.03 -5.15 35.26
CA ALA A 338 0.97 -4.13 35.60
C ALA A 338 2.10 -4.71 36.49
#